data_c12760117bf2f1fa09158a7fe7d75880
#
_entry.id   c12760117bf2f1fa09158a7fe7d75880
#
_cell.length_a   1.000
_cell.length_b   1.000
_cell.length_c   1.000
_cell.angle_alpha   90.00
_cell.angle_beta   90.00
_cell.angle_gamma   90.00
#
_symmetry.space_group_name_H-M   'P 1'
#
loop_
_entity.id
_entity.type
_entity.pdbx_description
1 polymer ?
#
loop_
_entity_poly.entity_id
_entity_poly.type
_entity_poly.pdbx_seq_one_letter_code
_entity_poly.pdbx_strand_id
1 'polypeptide(L)'
;MRPVLSPWVAWRLRPRSGRYARIMGTNYLISRKWALSDRFAITDDTGVPQFDVHGRFAFSRKLSLRDSAGTEVAVIIRRGWPMRYEVLAGGQLTSVRPRGFLGKRFEIDSPAGVLEALGNFSGRQYSVTRGGAPVVAVTQLRTFREQFSVEVCDGEDALLMLAVVLAIETIREDRRRSAAAAASATATAGS
;
A
#
# COMPACT_ATOMS: atom_id res chain seq x y z
N MET A 1 12.22 14.19 35.77
CA MET A 1 11.17 14.49 34.76
C MET A 1 10.88 13.20 33.99
N ARG A 2 9.71 12.61 34.17
CA ARG A 2 9.29 11.39 33.48
C ARG A 2 8.53 11.80 32.19
N PRO A 3 8.79 11.19 31.04
CA PRO A 3 7.99 11.48 29.85
C PRO A 3 6.58 10.94 30.04
N VAL A 4 5.59 11.79 29.80
CA VAL A 4 4.17 11.46 29.81
C VAL A 4 3.90 10.64 28.54
N LEU A 5 3.69 9.35 28.70
CA LEU A 5 3.24 8.47 27.63
C LEU A 5 1.82 8.86 27.21
N SER A 6 1.65 9.21 25.98
CA SER A 6 0.36 9.55 25.37
C SER A 6 -0.62 8.37 25.44
N PRO A 7 -1.93 8.58 25.76
CA PRO A 7 -2.88 7.51 26.02
C PRO A 7 -3.36 6.73 24.80
N TRP A 8 -2.83 6.97 23.60
CA TRP A 8 -3.27 6.35 22.35
C TRP A 8 -2.57 5.03 22.00
N VAL A 9 -1.64 4.54 22.84
CA VAL A 9 -0.85 3.31 22.60
C VAL A 9 -1.62 2.02 22.96
N ALA A 10 -2.87 2.07 23.39
CA ALA A 10 -3.59 0.93 23.94
C ALA A 10 -4.72 0.36 23.05
N TRP A 11 -4.63 0.41 21.74
CA TRP A 11 -5.51 -0.40 20.88
C TRP A 11 -4.88 -1.75 20.61
N ARG A 12 -4.94 -2.61 21.62
CA ARG A 12 -4.71 -4.05 21.45
C ARG A 12 -5.80 -4.62 20.54
N LEU A 13 -5.55 -4.71 19.27
CA LEU A 13 -6.27 -5.63 18.40
C LEU A 13 -5.91 -7.05 18.84
N ARG A 14 -6.83 -7.72 19.51
CA ARG A 14 -6.73 -9.17 19.76
C ARG A 14 -6.75 -9.86 18.38
N PRO A 15 -5.71 -10.60 17.99
CA PRO A 15 -5.75 -11.37 16.75
C PRO A 15 -6.70 -12.56 16.96
N ARG A 16 -7.82 -12.57 16.27
CA ARG A 16 -8.47 -13.84 15.95
C ARG A 16 -7.61 -14.52 14.90
N SER A 17 -6.84 -15.52 15.31
CA SER A 17 -6.17 -16.54 14.52
C SER A 17 -5.45 -16.06 13.24
N GLY A 18 -4.30 -15.45 13.41
CA GLY A 18 -3.32 -15.20 12.36
C GLY A 18 -2.09 -14.60 13.02
N ARG A 19 -0.97 -15.32 13.03
CA ARG A 19 0.29 -14.87 13.64
C ARG A 19 0.88 -13.74 12.79
N TYR A 20 0.42 -12.52 12.97
CA TYR A 20 1.18 -11.36 12.54
C TYR A 20 2.18 -11.05 13.64
N ALA A 21 3.46 -11.29 13.37
CA ALA A 21 4.54 -10.84 14.24
C ALA A 21 4.39 -9.33 14.42
N ARG A 22 4.55 -8.88 15.67
CA ARG A 22 4.58 -7.44 16.00
C ARG A 22 5.81 -6.87 15.29
N ILE A 23 5.60 -5.99 14.32
CA ILE A 23 6.66 -5.23 13.68
C ILE A 23 6.99 -4.08 14.64
N MET A 24 8.28 -3.86 14.93
CA MET A 24 8.74 -2.63 15.55
C MET A 24 9.13 -1.69 14.43
N GLY A 25 8.43 -0.57 14.29
CA GLY A 25 8.64 0.32 13.15
C GLY A 25 7.78 1.57 13.19
N THR A 26 7.93 2.39 12.17
CA THR A 26 7.16 3.62 12.00
C THR A 26 5.81 3.32 11.34
N ASN A 27 4.75 3.89 11.91
CA ASN A 27 3.39 3.72 11.40
C ASN A 27 2.99 4.94 10.57
N TYR A 28 2.46 4.66 9.38
CA TYR A 28 1.95 5.66 8.44
C TYR A 28 0.46 5.43 8.21
N LEU A 29 -0.29 6.52 8.10
CA LEU A 29 -1.70 6.51 7.77
C LEU A 29 -1.88 6.99 6.33
N ILE A 30 -2.42 6.15 5.47
CA ILE A 30 -2.79 6.52 4.10
C ILE A 30 -4.28 6.82 4.07
N SER A 31 -4.63 8.05 3.72
CA SER A 31 -6.01 8.53 3.68
C SER A 31 -6.33 9.20 2.35
N ARG A 32 -7.54 8.94 1.83
CA ARG A 32 -8.04 9.61 0.65
C ARG A 32 -8.43 11.05 0.99
N LYS A 33 -7.84 12.03 0.32
CA LYS A 33 -8.28 13.43 0.38
C LYS A 33 -9.60 13.54 -0.38
N TRP A 34 -10.60 14.15 0.20
CA TRP A 34 -12.00 14.34 -0.21
C TRP A 34 -12.40 14.09 -1.69
N ALA A 35 -13.66 13.74 -1.90
CA ALA A 35 -14.33 13.11 -3.04
C ALA A 35 -14.08 13.70 -4.46
N LEU A 36 -13.47 14.85 -4.60
CA LEU A 36 -13.23 15.49 -5.89
C LEU A 36 -11.74 15.52 -6.31
N SER A 37 -10.83 15.08 -5.43
CA SER A 37 -9.41 15.05 -5.77
C SER A 37 -8.87 13.62 -5.75
N ASP A 38 -8.18 13.24 -6.81
CA ASP A 38 -7.44 11.97 -6.92
C ASP A 38 -6.13 12.01 -6.12
N ARG A 39 -6.18 12.60 -4.93
CA ARG A 39 -5.03 12.80 -4.05
C ARG A 39 -5.20 11.99 -2.78
N PHE A 40 -4.12 11.36 -2.36
CA PHE A 40 -4.00 10.70 -1.07
C PHE A 40 -2.97 11.46 -0.25
N ALA A 41 -3.17 11.50 1.05
CA ALA A 41 -2.16 11.96 1.99
C ALA A 41 -1.59 10.76 2.73
N ILE A 42 -0.29 10.78 2.93
CA ILE A 42 0.41 9.88 3.83
C ILE A 42 0.88 10.71 5.01
N THR A 43 0.36 10.41 6.19
CA THR A 43 0.77 11.05 7.44
C THR A 43 1.48 10.04 8.33
N ASP A 44 2.30 10.51 9.24
CA ASP A 44 2.81 9.69 10.32
C ASP A 44 1.75 9.46 11.42
N ASP A 45 2.13 8.77 12.48
CA ASP A 45 1.27 8.47 13.64
C ASP A 45 0.88 9.71 14.45
N THR A 46 1.61 10.83 14.30
CA THR A 46 1.29 12.13 14.92
C THR A 46 0.35 12.97 14.05
N GLY A 47 0.05 12.50 12.82
CA GLY A 47 -0.81 13.19 11.86
C GLY A 47 -0.07 14.22 10.99
N VAL A 48 1.27 14.28 11.07
CA VAL A 48 2.08 15.17 10.24
C VAL A 48 2.15 14.62 8.81
N PRO A 49 1.80 15.42 7.78
CA PRO A 49 1.91 15.00 6.39
C PRO A 49 3.37 14.73 6.01
N GLN A 50 3.63 13.51 5.54
CA GLN A 50 4.94 13.07 5.06
C GLN A 50 5.02 13.11 3.54
N PHE A 51 3.96 12.65 2.87
CA PHE A 51 3.91 12.63 1.41
C PHE A 51 2.49 12.91 0.90
N ASP A 52 2.42 13.54 -0.26
CA ASP A 52 1.23 13.66 -1.08
C ASP A 52 1.32 12.74 -2.29
N VAL A 53 0.28 11.95 -2.53
CA VAL A 53 0.20 11.05 -3.68
C VAL A 53 -0.69 11.68 -4.75
N HIS A 54 -0.14 11.88 -5.93
CA HIS A 54 -0.80 12.43 -7.09
C HIS A 54 -1.06 11.34 -8.15
N GLY A 55 -2.28 11.29 -8.66
CA GLY A 55 -2.74 10.35 -9.68
C GLY A 55 -3.84 9.41 -9.18
N ARG A 56 -4.57 8.79 -10.15
CA ARG A 56 -5.70 7.88 -9.86
C ARG A 56 -5.21 6.46 -9.80
N PHE A 57 -5.51 5.73 -8.73
CA PHE A 57 -5.13 4.33 -8.59
C PHE A 57 -5.52 3.44 -9.77
N ALA A 58 -6.60 3.69 -10.46
CA ALA A 58 -7.06 2.81 -11.53
C ALA A 58 -7.04 3.40 -12.94
N PHE A 59 -6.78 4.69 -13.09
CA PHE A 59 -6.78 5.32 -14.41
C PHE A 59 -5.41 5.84 -14.83
N SER A 60 -4.56 6.16 -13.85
CA SER A 60 -3.24 6.71 -14.16
C SER A 60 -2.26 5.59 -14.47
N ARG A 61 -1.56 5.73 -15.58
CA ARG A 61 -0.38 4.89 -15.85
C ARG A 61 0.80 5.25 -14.93
N LYS A 62 0.69 6.37 -14.23
CA LYS A 62 1.72 6.92 -13.36
C LYS A 62 1.06 7.47 -12.08
N LEU A 63 1.60 7.09 -10.91
CA LEU A 63 1.39 7.77 -9.64
C LEU A 63 2.69 8.39 -9.20
N SER A 64 2.64 9.57 -8.59
CA SER A 64 3.82 10.20 -8.01
C SER A 64 3.62 10.51 -6.53
N LEU A 65 4.66 10.26 -5.74
CA LEU A 65 4.74 10.68 -4.36
C LEU A 65 5.58 11.94 -4.30
N ARG A 66 5.06 12.94 -3.61
CA ARG A 66 5.75 14.21 -3.38
C ARG A 66 5.95 14.42 -1.89
N ASP A 67 7.08 14.95 -1.54
CA ASP A 67 7.39 15.38 -0.18
C ASP A 67 6.66 16.69 0.20
N SER A 68 6.89 17.17 1.40
CA SER A 68 6.34 18.44 1.92
C SER A 68 6.78 19.68 1.12
N ALA A 69 7.92 19.61 0.42
CA ALA A 69 8.40 20.66 -0.48
C ALA A 69 7.76 20.58 -1.88
N GLY A 70 6.94 19.55 -2.16
CA GLY A 70 6.33 19.30 -3.46
C GLY A 70 7.25 18.60 -4.46
N THR A 71 8.44 18.17 -4.05
CA THR A 71 9.40 17.43 -4.89
C THR A 71 8.90 16.00 -5.12
N GLU A 72 8.95 15.52 -6.37
CA GLU A 72 8.63 14.14 -6.70
C GLU A 72 9.76 13.22 -6.22
N VAL A 73 9.52 12.47 -5.15
CA VAL A 73 10.50 11.59 -4.49
C VAL A 73 10.34 10.12 -4.88
N ALA A 74 9.14 9.72 -5.34
CA ALA A 74 8.92 8.40 -5.90
C ALA A 74 7.89 8.44 -7.01
N VAL A 75 8.03 7.48 -7.95
CA VAL A 75 7.13 7.31 -9.09
C VAL A 75 6.76 5.84 -9.22
N ILE A 76 5.48 5.58 -9.45
CA ILE A 76 4.93 4.26 -9.70
C ILE A 76 4.37 4.25 -11.12
N ILE A 77 4.89 3.39 -11.98
CA ILE A 77 4.54 3.32 -13.40
C ILE A 77 3.96 1.95 -13.71
N ARG A 78 2.76 1.93 -14.28
CA ARG A 78 2.18 0.71 -14.84
C ARG A 78 2.86 0.37 -16.17
N ARG A 79 3.38 -0.84 -16.28
CA ARG A 79 3.92 -1.41 -17.53
C ARG A 79 2.94 -2.43 -18.11
N GLY A 80 3.05 -2.63 -19.42
CA GLY A 80 2.14 -3.43 -20.25
C GLY A 80 1.98 -4.89 -19.84
N TRP A 81 1.95 -5.78 -20.82
CA TRP A 81 1.80 -7.22 -20.60
C TRP A 81 3.16 -7.94 -20.48
N PRO A 82 3.36 -8.83 -19.46
CA PRO A 82 2.47 -9.09 -18.34
C PRO A 82 2.37 -7.91 -17.38
N MET A 83 1.20 -7.73 -16.72
CA MET A 83 0.95 -6.60 -15.84
C MET A 83 1.96 -6.56 -14.71
N ARG A 84 2.77 -5.52 -14.68
CA ARG A 84 3.72 -5.21 -13.60
C ARG A 84 3.72 -3.71 -13.33
N TYR A 85 4.15 -3.36 -12.15
CA TYR A 85 4.38 -1.97 -11.78
C TYR A 85 5.86 -1.78 -11.46
N GLU A 86 6.41 -0.71 -11.95
CA GLU A 86 7.75 -0.26 -11.65
C GLU A 86 7.66 0.90 -10.66
N VAL A 87 8.40 0.79 -9.59
CA VAL A 87 8.53 1.79 -8.53
C VAL A 87 9.93 2.36 -8.62
N LEU A 88 10.04 3.65 -8.88
CA LEU A 88 11.30 4.39 -8.81
C LEU A 88 11.24 5.25 -7.54
N ALA A 89 12.07 4.96 -6.55
CA ALA A 89 12.15 5.68 -5.29
C ALA A 89 13.61 5.82 -4.87
N GLY A 90 14.04 7.02 -4.47
CA GLY A 90 15.43 7.25 -4.08
C GLY A 90 16.47 6.85 -5.15
N GLY A 91 16.13 6.92 -6.44
CA GLY A 91 16.97 6.46 -7.54
C GLY A 91 17.01 4.94 -7.74
N GLN A 92 16.31 4.16 -6.94
CA GLN A 92 16.25 2.70 -7.01
C GLN A 92 15.00 2.24 -7.77
N LEU A 93 15.18 1.29 -8.70
CA LEU A 93 14.10 0.68 -9.45
C LEU A 93 13.69 -0.65 -8.81
N THR A 94 12.42 -0.76 -8.46
CA THR A 94 11.80 -1.95 -7.90
C THR A 94 10.62 -2.38 -8.76
N SER A 95 10.47 -3.67 -9.02
CA SER A 95 9.34 -4.18 -9.78
C SER A 95 8.35 -4.92 -8.88
N VAL A 96 7.05 -4.65 -9.04
CA VAL A 96 5.96 -5.28 -8.30
C VAL A 96 5.10 -6.07 -9.27
N ARG A 97 5.00 -7.38 -9.05
CA ARG A 97 4.27 -8.31 -9.93
C ARG A 97 3.28 -9.16 -9.14
N PRO A 98 2.03 -9.29 -9.59
CA PRO A 98 1.13 -10.27 -9.02
C PRO A 98 1.58 -11.69 -9.40
N ARG A 99 1.50 -12.61 -8.43
CA ARG A 99 1.78 -14.03 -8.62
C ARG A 99 0.54 -14.88 -8.32
N GLY A 100 0.42 -15.98 -9.08
CA GLY A 100 -0.69 -16.91 -8.94
C GLY A 100 -2.00 -16.43 -9.57
N PHE A 101 -2.90 -17.40 -9.82
CA PHE A 101 -4.15 -17.19 -10.58
C PHE A 101 -5.11 -16.21 -9.90
N LEU A 102 -5.15 -16.17 -8.56
CA LEU A 102 -6.06 -15.29 -7.80
C LEU A 102 -5.39 -14.02 -7.27
N GLY A 103 -4.10 -13.78 -7.59
CA GLY A 103 -3.38 -12.61 -7.12
C GLY A 103 -3.32 -12.46 -5.59
N LYS A 104 -3.26 -13.59 -4.90
CA LYS A 104 -3.12 -13.67 -3.43
C LYS A 104 -1.68 -13.51 -2.95
N ARG A 105 -0.77 -13.26 -3.88
CA ARG A 105 0.67 -13.08 -3.63
C ARG A 105 1.20 -12.05 -4.60
N PHE A 106 2.11 -11.22 -4.13
CA PHE A 106 2.91 -10.33 -4.97
C PHE A 106 4.38 -10.61 -4.75
N GLU A 107 5.13 -10.58 -5.83
CA GLU A 107 6.59 -10.64 -5.82
C GLU A 107 7.09 -9.23 -6.07
N ILE A 108 8.01 -8.78 -5.23
CA ILE A 108 8.63 -7.47 -5.29
C ILE A 108 10.12 -7.70 -5.47
N ASP A 109 10.61 -7.31 -6.63
CA ASP A 109 12.01 -7.47 -7.00
C ASP A 109 12.71 -6.12 -6.83
N SER A 110 13.49 -5.99 -5.76
CA SER A 110 14.17 -4.76 -5.37
C SER A 110 15.69 -4.94 -5.36
N PRO A 111 16.49 -3.85 -5.46
CA PRO A 111 17.94 -3.92 -5.35
C PRO A 111 18.44 -4.52 -4.02
N ALA A 112 17.64 -4.38 -2.96
CA ALA A 112 17.92 -4.97 -1.64
C ALA A 112 17.44 -6.43 -1.49
N GLY A 113 17.06 -7.08 -2.61
CA GLY A 113 16.58 -8.45 -2.64
C GLY A 113 15.09 -8.60 -2.90
N VAL A 114 14.66 -9.85 -3.00
CA VAL A 114 13.28 -10.20 -3.30
C VAL A 114 12.43 -10.14 -2.03
N LEU A 115 11.27 -9.47 -2.15
CA LEU A 115 10.25 -9.43 -1.12
C LEU A 115 8.98 -10.11 -1.64
N GLU A 116 8.16 -10.61 -0.72
CA GLU A 116 6.86 -11.18 -1.03
C GLU A 116 5.76 -10.49 -0.22
N ALA A 117 4.65 -10.15 -0.87
CA ALA A 117 3.46 -9.71 -0.15
C ALA A 117 2.43 -10.84 -0.10
N LEU A 118 1.92 -11.11 1.10
CA LEU A 118 1.02 -12.21 1.42
C LEU A 118 -0.11 -11.74 2.35
N GLY A 119 -1.33 -12.23 2.13
CA GLY A 119 -2.45 -11.96 3.03
C GLY A 119 -3.79 -11.76 2.34
N ASN A 120 -4.70 -11.12 3.05
CA ASN A 120 -6.02 -10.77 2.53
C ASN A 120 -5.97 -9.37 1.90
N PHE A 121 -5.70 -9.31 0.61
CA PHE A 121 -5.63 -8.04 -0.12
C PHE A 121 -7.01 -7.37 -0.27
N SER A 122 -8.10 -8.15 -0.37
CA SER A 122 -9.47 -7.62 -0.44
C SER A 122 -9.83 -6.82 0.81
N GLY A 123 -9.43 -7.33 1.98
CA GLY A 123 -9.66 -6.67 3.27
C GLY A 123 -8.53 -5.75 3.70
N ARG A 124 -7.51 -5.50 2.87
CA ARG A 124 -6.30 -4.74 3.23
C ARG A 124 -5.68 -5.22 4.55
N GLN A 125 -5.52 -6.53 4.68
CA GLN A 125 -4.85 -7.18 5.80
C GLN A 125 -3.77 -8.09 5.24
N TYR A 126 -2.59 -7.53 4.99
CA TYR A 126 -1.47 -8.26 4.40
C TYR A 126 -0.14 -7.75 4.94
N SER A 127 0.89 -8.54 4.75
CA SER A 127 2.27 -8.17 5.08
C SER A 127 3.18 -8.31 3.87
N VAL A 128 4.23 -7.50 3.83
CA VAL A 128 5.38 -7.68 2.96
C VAL A 128 6.48 -8.32 3.80
N THR A 129 7.11 -9.37 3.26
CA THR A 129 8.15 -10.14 3.96
C THR A 129 9.42 -10.20 3.13
N ARG A 130 10.56 -10.21 3.81
CA ARG A 130 11.88 -10.50 3.24
C ARG A 130 12.42 -11.77 3.88
N GLY A 131 12.65 -12.83 3.08
CA GLY A 131 13.08 -14.13 3.61
C GLY A 131 12.14 -14.71 4.68
N GLY A 132 10.83 -14.40 4.61
CA GLY A 132 9.84 -14.82 5.60
C GLY A 132 9.68 -13.89 6.81
N ALA A 133 10.61 -12.97 7.05
CA ALA A 133 10.49 -11.96 8.11
C ALA A 133 9.60 -10.79 7.63
N PRO A 134 8.59 -10.36 8.40
CA PRO A 134 7.75 -9.24 8.01
C PRO A 134 8.53 -7.93 8.11
N VAL A 135 8.48 -7.13 7.02
CA VAL A 135 9.09 -5.81 6.91
C VAL A 135 8.05 -4.70 6.78
N VAL A 136 6.83 -5.04 6.34
CA VAL A 136 5.68 -4.13 6.30
C VAL A 136 4.43 -4.88 6.74
N ALA A 137 3.59 -4.21 7.52
CA ALA A 137 2.21 -4.65 7.79
C ALA A 137 1.21 -3.62 7.31
N VAL A 138 0.16 -4.07 6.61
CA VAL A 138 -0.93 -3.23 6.11
C VAL A 138 -2.23 -3.66 6.76
N THR A 139 -2.96 -2.70 7.33
CA THR A 139 -4.22 -2.95 8.04
C THR A 139 -5.27 -1.92 7.67
N GLN A 140 -6.45 -2.39 7.22
CA GLN A 140 -7.61 -1.55 6.99
C GLN A 140 -8.13 -0.97 8.29
N LEU A 141 -8.30 0.34 8.35
CA LEU A 141 -8.98 1.00 9.46
C LEU A 141 -10.49 1.07 9.20
N ARG A 142 -11.27 0.76 10.23
CA ARG A 142 -12.74 0.90 10.20
C ARG A 142 -13.11 2.33 10.58
N THR A 143 -13.02 3.24 9.61
CA THR A 143 -13.38 4.64 9.75
C THR A 143 -14.37 5.04 8.66
N PHE A 144 -15.05 6.16 8.81
CA PHE A 144 -15.95 6.72 7.79
C PHE A 144 -15.21 7.15 6.51
N ARG A 145 -13.88 7.24 6.56
CA ARG A 145 -13.01 7.54 5.41
C ARG A 145 -12.29 6.29 4.97
N GLU A 146 -11.98 6.20 3.70
CA GLU A 146 -11.14 5.13 3.17
C GLU A 146 -9.69 5.35 3.65
N GLN A 147 -9.36 4.71 4.77
CA GLN A 147 -8.07 4.83 5.44
C GLN A 147 -7.48 3.45 5.74
N PHE A 148 -6.18 3.34 5.66
CA PHE A 148 -5.46 2.16 6.08
C PHE A 148 -4.10 2.53 6.67
N SER A 149 -3.64 1.74 7.60
CA SER A 149 -2.36 1.88 8.28
C SER A 149 -1.31 1.03 7.57
N VAL A 150 -0.11 1.58 7.47
CA VAL A 150 1.08 0.91 6.96
C VAL A 150 2.17 1.05 8.00
N GLU A 151 2.53 -0.05 8.63
CA GLU A 151 3.63 -0.13 9.59
C GLU A 151 4.87 -0.63 8.85
N VAL A 152 5.94 0.15 8.85
CA VAL A 152 7.22 -0.15 8.20
C VAL A 152 8.25 -0.45 9.26
N CYS A 153 8.91 -1.62 9.16
CA CYS A 153 9.94 -2.06 10.10
C CYS A 153 11.12 -1.08 10.15
N ASP A 154 11.66 -0.87 11.34
CA ASP A 154 12.87 -0.07 11.53
C ASP A 154 14.03 -0.63 10.70
N GLY A 155 14.77 0.26 10.05
CA GLY A 155 15.88 -0.10 9.15
C GLY A 155 15.49 -0.35 7.70
N GLU A 156 14.17 -0.40 7.37
CA GLU A 156 13.71 -0.43 5.98
C GLU A 156 13.56 0.99 5.40
N ASP A 157 13.74 1.11 4.09
CA ASP A 157 13.45 2.36 3.37
C ASP A 157 11.94 2.61 3.34
N ALA A 158 11.47 3.52 4.21
CA ALA A 158 10.06 3.83 4.35
C ALA A 158 9.44 4.36 3.05
N LEU A 159 10.16 5.20 2.29
CA LEU A 159 9.67 5.74 1.02
C LEU A 159 9.44 4.62 0.00
N LEU A 160 10.42 3.72 -0.14
CA LEU A 160 10.30 2.57 -1.03
C LEU A 160 9.16 1.64 -0.60
N MET A 161 9.06 1.33 0.69
CA MET A 161 8.01 0.43 1.21
C MET A 161 6.61 1.02 1.02
N LEU A 162 6.42 2.30 1.28
CA LEU A 162 5.17 3.01 1.03
C LEU A 162 4.80 3.00 -0.47
N ALA A 163 5.77 3.24 -1.34
CA ALA A 163 5.55 3.20 -2.78
C ALA A 163 5.20 1.78 -3.28
N VAL A 164 5.81 0.73 -2.72
CA VAL A 164 5.47 -0.68 -2.98
C VAL A 164 4.03 -0.98 -2.56
N VAL A 165 3.62 -0.55 -1.36
CA VAL A 165 2.24 -0.70 -0.88
C VAL A 165 1.26 -0.02 -1.82
N LEU A 166 1.53 1.20 -2.24
CA LEU A 166 0.69 1.93 -3.21
C LEU A 166 0.61 1.22 -4.57
N ALA A 167 1.70 0.61 -5.03
CA ALA A 167 1.68 -0.20 -6.26
C ALA A 167 0.76 -1.42 -6.11
N ILE A 168 0.82 -2.13 -4.98
CA ILE A 168 -0.08 -3.25 -4.67
C ILE A 168 -1.54 -2.80 -4.63
N GLU A 169 -1.84 -1.67 -3.96
CA GLU A 169 -3.19 -1.10 -3.90
C GLU A 169 -3.72 -0.72 -5.29
N THR A 170 -2.87 -0.21 -6.15
CA THR A 170 -3.23 0.12 -7.55
C THR A 170 -3.58 -1.15 -8.33
N ILE A 171 -2.78 -2.21 -8.24
CA ILE A 171 -3.06 -3.49 -8.89
C ILE A 171 -4.39 -4.08 -8.39
N ARG A 172 -4.62 -4.00 -7.09
CA ARG A 172 -5.86 -4.47 -6.46
C ARG A 172 -7.08 -3.73 -7.00
N GLU A 173 -7.02 -2.42 -7.08
CA GLU A 173 -8.11 -1.59 -7.58
C GLU A 173 -8.37 -1.82 -9.07
N ASP A 174 -7.33 -1.94 -9.89
CA ASP A 174 -7.44 -2.29 -11.30
C ASP A 174 -8.19 -3.62 -11.50
N ARG A 175 -7.85 -4.63 -10.70
CA ARG A 175 -8.52 -5.94 -10.75
C ARG A 175 -9.97 -5.87 -10.34
N ARG A 176 -10.27 -5.14 -9.27
CA ARG A 176 -11.65 -4.94 -8.79
C ARG A 176 -12.52 -4.33 -9.88
N ARG A 177 -12.01 -3.33 -10.59
CA ARG A 177 -12.72 -2.66 -11.69
C ARG A 177 -12.89 -3.56 -12.90
N SER A 178 -11.86 -4.31 -13.27
CA SER A 178 -11.96 -5.27 -14.39
C SER A 178 -13.00 -6.35 -14.10
N ALA A 179 -13.07 -6.84 -12.87
CA ALA A 179 -14.08 -7.81 -12.45
C ALA A 179 -15.49 -7.21 -12.48
N ALA A 180 -15.68 -5.98 -12.02
CA ALA A 180 -16.96 -5.28 -12.07
C ALA A 180 -17.43 -5.02 -13.51
N ALA A 181 -16.52 -4.63 -14.40
CA ALA A 181 -16.84 -4.43 -15.82
C ALA A 181 -17.24 -5.74 -16.51
N ALA A 182 -16.57 -6.86 -16.19
CA ALA A 182 -16.95 -8.17 -16.73
C ALA A 182 -18.33 -8.62 -16.25
N ALA A 183 -18.66 -8.37 -14.97
CA ALA A 183 -19.98 -8.71 -14.42
C ALA A 183 -21.12 -7.90 -15.06
N SER A 184 -20.89 -6.61 -15.36
CA SER A 184 -21.89 -5.78 -16.05
C SER A 184 -22.11 -6.19 -17.51
N ALA A 185 -21.06 -6.63 -18.21
CA ALA A 185 -21.18 -7.11 -19.60
C ALA A 185 -22.02 -8.39 -19.72
N THR A 186 -21.90 -9.30 -18.76
CA THR A 186 -22.72 -10.54 -18.72
C THR A 186 -24.20 -10.26 -18.41
N ALA A 187 -24.50 -9.26 -17.60
CA ALA A 187 -25.88 -8.88 -17.29
C ALA A 187 -26.63 -8.29 -18.51
N THR A 188 -25.93 -7.62 -19.41
CA THR A 188 -26.51 -7.00 -20.61
C THR A 188 -26.70 -8.00 -21.76
N ALA A 189 -25.97 -9.11 -21.78
CA ALA A 189 -26.06 -10.14 -22.82
C ALA A 189 -27.16 -11.18 -22.54
N GLY A 190 -27.80 -11.15 -21.38
CA GLY A 190 -28.86 -12.09 -20.93
C GLY A 190 -30.26 -11.51 -20.92
N SER A 191 -30.49 -10.29 -21.41
CA SER A 191 -31.75 -9.62 -21.60
C SER A 191 -32.05 -9.46 -23.09
#